data_d998808f1ed5fedecd201c54f60699fb
#
_entry.id   d998808f1ed5fedecd201c54f60699fb
#
_cell.length_a   1.000
_cell.length_b   1.000
_cell.length_c   1.000
_cell.angle_alpha   90.00
_cell.angle_beta   90.00
_cell.angle_gamma   90.00
#
_symmetry.space_group_name_H-M   'P 1'
#
loop_
_entity.id
_entity.type
_entity.pdbx_description
1 polymer ?
#
loop_
_entity_poly.entity_id
_entity_poly.type
_entity_poly.pdbx_seq_one_letter_code
_entity_poly.pdbx_strand_id
1 'polypeptide(L)'
;MFCSFTTIMEINKEFLGKLFEQAVVNPRLRQNFDLRTSANDNSQRMLNALLPGTIVPIHRHPQSTENVFLLCGKIVEIICDENGKEIERIHLDPTIGNYGCVVPQGAWHTVEVLEPSVIYEAKDGKYGEDGSETFDAFKAKEAKNREQASATFSNSLGDLKKNIEYLIGMERQSGSMDVISPLYVSRMLNVPVEEVERVMKENNLI
;
A
#
# COMPACT_ATOMS: atom_id res chain seq x y z
N MET A 1 6.40 -9.07 -23.69
CA MET A 1 6.42 -8.88 -25.16
C MET A 1 5.86 -7.49 -25.41
N PHE A 2 6.67 -6.54 -25.86
CA PHE A 2 6.19 -5.18 -26.16
C PHE A 2 5.55 -5.17 -27.54
N CYS A 3 4.40 -4.52 -27.65
CA CYS A 3 3.71 -4.42 -28.92
C CYS A 3 4.33 -3.28 -29.74
N SER A 4 5.01 -3.60 -30.82
CA SER A 4 5.43 -2.61 -31.83
C SER A 4 4.22 -2.33 -32.72
N PHE A 5 3.47 -1.26 -32.41
CA PHE A 5 2.29 -0.89 -33.21
C PHE A 5 2.70 -0.20 -34.51
N THR A 6 2.77 -0.96 -35.55
CA THR A 6 2.62 -0.43 -36.92
C THR A 6 1.18 -0.60 -37.44
N THR A 7 0.31 -1.27 -36.71
CA THR A 7 -1.07 -1.61 -37.07
C THR A 7 -2.03 -1.30 -35.94
N ILE A 8 -3.22 -0.83 -36.23
CA ILE A 8 -4.29 -0.65 -35.25
C ILE A 8 -4.63 -2.02 -34.63
N MET A 9 -4.66 -2.10 -33.32
CA MET A 9 -5.08 -3.28 -32.58
C MET A 9 -6.51 -3.09 -32.08
N GLU A 10 -7.38 -4.03 -32.37
CA GLU A 10 -8.74 -4.04 -31.84
C GLU A 10 -8.81 -4.79 -30.51
N ILE A 11 -9.47 -4.19 -29.52
CA ILE A 11 -9.83 -4.84 -28.27
C ILE A 11 -11.29 -5.29 -28.38
N ASN A 12 -11.49 -6.50 -28.89
CA ASN A 12 -12.80 -7.08 -29.18
C ASN A 12 -12.98 -8.41 -28.42
N LYS A 13 -14.17 -9.04 -28.56
CA LYS A 13 -14.48 -10.30 -27.85
C LYS A 13 -13.51 -11.44 -28.15
N GLU A 14 -12.99 -11.52 -29.36
CA GLU A 14 -12.01 -12.56 -29.74
C GLU A 14 -10.69 -12.34 -28.99
N PHE A 15 -10.23 -11.10 -28.96
CA PHE A 15 -9.01 -10.75 -28.22
C PHE A 15 -9.16 -11.02 -26.72
N LEU A 16 -10.27 -10.61 -26.09
CA LEU A 16 -10.54 -10.88 -24.68
C LEU A 16 -10.67 -12.39 -24.39
N GLY A 17 -11.26 -13.15 -25.33
CA GLY A 17 -11.34 -14.60 -25.26
C GLY A 17 -9.98 -15.27 -25.13
N LYS A 18 -9.00 -14.83 -25.93
CA LYS A 18 -7.61 -15.33 -25.85
C LYS A 18 -6.94 -15.02 -24.50
N LEU A 19 -7.26 -13.88 -23.88
CA LEU A 19 -6.77 -13.58 -22.53
C LEU A 19 -7.40 -14.52 -21.46
N PHE A 20 -8.69 -14.84 -21.59
CA PHE A 20 -9.35 -15.80 -20.72
C PHE A 20 -8.77 -17.22 -20.88
N GLU A 21 -8.51 -17.68 -22.09
CA GLU A 21 -7.85 -18.96 -22.34
C GLU A 21 -6.50 -19.05 -21.61
N GLN A 22 -5.72 -17.97 -21.63
CA GLN A 22 -4.44 -17.90 -20.92
C GLN A 22 -4.64 -17.82 -19.39
N ALA A 23 -5.65 -17.09 -18.92
CA ALA A 23 -5.97 -17.00 -17.50
C ALA A 23 -6.39 -18.35 -16.90
N VAL A 24 -7.15 -19.19 -17.64
CA VAL A 24 -7.59 -20.52 -17.21
C VAL A 24 -6.42 -21.44 -16.87
N VAL A 25 -5.34 -21.40 -17.67
CA VAL A 25 -4.15 -22.24 -17.45
C VAL A 25 -3.12 -21.60 -16.53
N ASN A 26 -3.32 -20.35 -16.15
CA ASN A 26 -2.43 -19.66 -15.22
C ASN A 26 -2.78 -20.05 -13.77
N PRO A 27 -1.81 -20.51 -12.95
CA PRO A 27 -2.07 -20.87 -11.55
C PRO A 27 -2.67 -19.75 -10.69
N ARG A 28 -2.50 -18.49 -11.10
CA ARG A 28 -3.10 -17.32 -10.44
C ARG A 28 -4.51 -16.98 -10.93
N LEU A 29 -5.05 -17.74 -11.88
CA LEU A 29 -6.36 -17.52 -12.51
C LEU A 29 -6.50 -16.11 -13.12
N ARG A 30 -5.39 -15.54 -13.61
CA ARG A 30 -5.36 -14.22 -14.24
C ARG A 30 -4.29 -14.11 -15.31
N GLN A 31 -4.55 -13.25 -16.30
CA GLN A 31 -3.61 -12.93 -17.36
C GLN A 31 -3.65 -11.45 -17.68
N ASN A 32 -2.48 -10.82 -17.66
CA ASN A 32 -2.35 -9.44 -18.09
C ASN A 32 -1.90 -9.30 -19.56
N PHE A 33 -2.26 -8.18 -20.15
CA PHE A 33 -1.74 -7.73 -21.44
C PHE A 33 -1.28 -6.27 -21.31
N ASP A 34 -0.01 -6.05 -21.57
CA ASP A 34 0.63 -4.74 -21.41
C ASP A 34 0.41 -3.89 -22.67
N LEU A 35 -0.26 -2.75 -22.51
CA LEU A 35 -0.53 -1.78 -23.57
C LEU A 35 0.53 -0.67 -23.65
N ARG A 36 1.58 -0.73 -22.83
CA ARG A 36 2.67 0.24 -22.93
C ARG A 36 3.44 0.07 -24.23
N THR A 37 4.01 1.18 -24.70
CA THR A 37 4.81 1.19 -25.94
C THR A 37 6.24 0.74 -25.72
N SER A 38 6.75 0.87 -24.48
CA SER A 38 8.09 0.44 -24.08
C SER A 38 8.19 0.19 -22.58
N ALA A 39 9.28 -0.46 -22.13
CA ALA A 39 9.60 -0.64 -20.72
C ALA A 39 9.87 0.68 -19.99
N ASN A 40 10.24 1.71 -20.71
CA ASN A 40 10.55 3.05 -20.16
C ASN A 40 9.33 3.98 -20.10
N ASP A 41 8.14 3.46 -20.48
CA ASP A 41 6.91 4.24 -20.42
C ASP A 41 6.53 4.50 -18.96
N ASN A 42 6.41 5.77 -18.60
CA ASN A 42 6.08 6.21 -17.25
C ASN A 42 4.57 6.16 -16.94
N SER A 43 3.78 5.57 -17.81
CA SER A 43 2.34 5.42 -17.67
C SER A 43 1.99 3.96 -17.84
N GLN A 44 1.46 3.35 -16.81
CA GLN A 44 1.00 1.95 -16.85
C GLN A 44 -0.39 1.90 -17.48
N ARG A 45 -0.55 0.99 -18.41
CA ARG A 45 -1.81 0.73 -19.11
C ARG A 45 -1.88 -0.77 -19.37
N MET A 46 -2.79 -1.45 -18.71
CA MET A 46 -2.90 -2.90 -18.80
C MET A 46 -4.35 -3.35 -18.95
N LEU A 47 -4.52 -4.45 -19.66
CA LEU A 47 -5.71 -5.27 -19.56
C LEU A 47 -5.41 -6.45 -18.65
N ASN A 48 -6.29 -6.74 -17.70
CA ASN A 48 -6.19 -7.91 -16.84
C ASN A 48 -7.44 -8.76 -16.98
N ALA A 49 -7.30 -9.97 -17.54
CA ALA A 49 -8.33 -10.99 -17.49
C ALA A 49 -8.24 -11.69 -16.14
N LEU A 50 -9.35 -11.72 -15.40
CA LEU A 50 -9.48 -12.24 -14.05
C LEU A 50 -10.61 -13.28 -14.02
N LEU A 51 -10.36 -14.42 -13.40
CA LEU A 51 -11.37 -15.46 -13.20
C LEU A 51 -11.79 -15.52 -11.73
N PRO A 52 -13.02 -15.97 -11.43
CA PRO A 52 -13.42 -16.27 -10.06
C PRO A 52 -12.41 -17.17 -9.36
N GLY A 53 -12.03 -16.82 -8.13
CA GLY A 53 -10.95 -17.47 -7.40
C GLY A 53 -9.57 -16.79 -7.55
N THR A 54 -9.44 -15.80 -8.43
CA THR A 54 -8.23 -14.94 -8.45
C THR A 54 -8.05 -14.27 -7.10
N ILE A 55 -6.84 -14.38 -6.54
CA ILE A 55 -6.45 -13.67 -5.32
C ILE A 55 -5.59 -12.48 -5.72
N VAL A 56 -6.11 -11.27 -5.48
CA VAL A 56 -5.35 -10.03 -5.55
C VAL A 56 -4.98 -9.64 -4.12
N PRO A 57 -3.70 -9.62 -3.72
CA PRO A 57 -3.33 -9.15 -2.39
C PRO A 57 -3.83 -7.72 -2.15
N ILE A 58 -4.19 -7.39 -0.90
CA ILE A 58 -4.41 -5.98 -0.53
C ILE A 58 -3.12 -5.22 -0.83
N HIS A 59 -3.23 -4.14 -1.59
CA HIS A 59 -2.08 -3.33 -2.02
C HIS A 59 -2.46 -1.87 -2.15
N ARG A 60 -1.47 -1.02 -2.33
CA ARG A 60 -1.66 0.41 -2.62
C ARG A 60 -0.61 0.94 -3.58
N HIS A 61 -0.92 2.08 -4.17
CA HIS A 61 -0.03 2.85 -5.03
C HIS A 61 0.29 4.19 -4.36
N PRO A 62 1.40 4.30 -3.59
CA PRO A 62 1.69 5.49 -2.78
C PRO A 62 1.92 6.77 -3.59
N GLN A 63 2.24 6.64 -4.88
CA GLN A 63 2.65 7.76 -5.73
C GLN A 63 1.64 8.07 -6.86
N SER A 64 0.62 7.25 -7.06
CA SER A 64 -0.32 7.41 -8.16
C SER A 64 -1.75 7.03 -7.79
N THR A 65 -2.68 7.67 -8.48
CA THR A 65 -4.08 7.27 -8.54
C THR A 65 -4.23 6.17 -9.60
N GLU A 66 -5.05 5.17 -9.35
CA GLU A 66 -5.34 4.11 -10.31
C GLU A 66 -6.76 4.27 -10.86
N ASN A 67 -6.89 4.15 -12.18
CA ASN A 67 -8.17 4.13 -12.87
C ASN A 67 -8.47 2.69 -13.27
N VAL A 68 -9.60 2.16 -12.80
CA VAL A 68 -10.07 0.81 -13.11
C VAL A 68 -11.36 0.92 -13.91
N PHE A 69 -11.37 0.37 -15.13
CA PHE A 69 -12.55 0.25 -15.96
C PHE A 69 -12.84 -1.21 -16.29
N LEU A 70 -14.07 -1.64 -16.06
CA LEU A 70 -14.51 -3.00 -16.34
C LEU A 70 -15.06 -3.09 -17.77
N LEU A 71 -14.39 -3.85 -18.62
CA LEU A 71 -14.78 -4.06 -20.02
C LEU A 71 -15.87 -5.13 -20.15
N CYS A 72 -15.84 -6.17 -19.29
CA CYS A 72 -16.84 -7.23 -19.23
C CYS A 72 -16.74 -7.98 -17.90
N GLY A 73 -17.81 -8.70 -17.53
CA GLY A 73 -17.90 -9.47 -16.30
C GLY A 73 -18.44 -8.66 -15.13
N LYS A 74 -18.14 -9.12 -13.90
CA LYS A 74 -18.52 -8.46 -12.64
C LYS A 74 -17.43 -8.60 -11.60
N ILE A 75 -17.06 -7.50 -10.99
CA ILE A 75 -16.08 -7.44 -9.89
C ILE A 75 -16.58 -6.55 -8.77
N VAL A 76 -15.93 -6.68 -7.63
CA VAL A 76 -16.05 -5.72 -6.52
C VAL A 76 -14.67 -5.16 -6.23
N GLU A 77 -14.51 -3.86 -6.38
CA GLU A 77 -13.36 -3.16 -5.85
C GLU A 77 -13.56 -2.92 -4.36
N ILE A 78 -12.60 -3.34 -3.54
CA ILE A 78 -12.68 -3.31 -2.08
C ILE A 78 -11.63 -2.36 -1.55
N ILE A 79 -12.06 -1.31 -0.85
CA ILE A 79 -11.18 -0.37 -0.17
C ILE A 79 -11.00 -0.79 1.28
N CYS A 80 -9.77 -0.73 1.77
CA CYS A 80 -9.39 -1.12 3.12
C CYS A 80 -8.80 0.05 3.91
N ASP A 81 -8.92 -0.02 5.23
CA ASP A 81 -8.26 0.90 6.15
C ASP A 81 -6.77 0.52 6.39
N GLU A 82 -6.08 1.30 7.22
CA GLU A 82 -4.67 1.09 7.58
C GLU A 82 -4.41 -0.21 8.38
N ASN A 83 -5.46 -0.93 8.77
CA ASN A 83 -5.39 -2.23 9.42
C ASN A 83 -5.71 -3.38 8.45
N GLY A 84 -5.99 -3.07 7.19
CA GLY A 84 -6.41 -4.04 6.18
C GLY A 84 -7.87 -4.48 6.31
N LYS A 85 -8.66 -3.76 7.12
CA LYS A 85 -10.09 -4.02 7.27
C LYS A 85 -10.85 -3.33 6.14
N GLU A 86 -11.74 -4.06 5.50
CA GLU A 86 -12.65 -3.53 4.49
C GLU A 86 -13.52 -2.39 5.07
N ILE A 87 -13.58 -1.26 4.35
CA ILE A 87 -14.39 -0.09 4.69
C ILE A 87 -15.38 0.28 3.60
N GLU A 88 -15.15 -0.13 2.34
CA GLU A 88 -16.04 0.16 1.22
C GLU A 88 -15.99 -0.93 0.16
N ARG A 89 -17.13 -1.21 -0.48
CA ARG A 89 -17.28 -2.13 -1.62
C ARG A 89 -17.91 -1.42 -2.79
N ILE A 90 -17.23 -1.39 -3.92
CA ILE A 90 -17.68 -0.75 -5.15
C ILE A 90 -17.96 -1.85 -6.17
N HIS A 91 -19.24 -2.13 -6.43
CA HIS A 91 -19.66 -3.12 -7.41
C HIS A 91 -19.57 -2.56 -8.81
N LEU A 92 -18.76 -3.20 -9.66
CA LEU A 92 -18.64 -2.87 -11.07
C LEU A 92 -19.35 -3.94 -11.92
N ASP A 93 -20.28 -3.49 -12.74
CA ASP A 93 -21.08 -4.30 -13.65
C ASP A 93 -21.53 -3.40 -14.83
N PRO A 94 -20.91 -3.50 -16.01
CA PRO A 94 -21.27 -2.70 -17.18
C PRO A 94 -22.71 -2.91 -17.65
N THR A 95 -23.33 -4.05 -17.33
CA THR A 95 -24.71 -4.35 -17.75
C THR A 95 -25.75 -3.48 -17.03
N ILE A 96 -25.40 -2.93 -15.88
CA ILE A 96 -26.25 -2.01 -15.10
C ILE A 96 -25.73 -0.57 -15.08
N GLY A 97 -24.67 -0.27 -15.86
CA GLY A 97 -24.12 1.08 -15.98
C GLY A 97 -22.99 1.44 -15.00
N ASN A 98 -22.46 0.48 -14.22
CA ASN A 98 -21.33 0.68 -13.31
C ASN A 98 -20.05 0.24 -14.00
N TYR A 99 -19.38 1.17 -14.68
CA TYR A 99 -18.28 0.86 -15.60
C TYR A 99 -16.89 0.85 -14.98
N GLY A 100 -16.68 1.53 -13.86
CA GLY A 100 -15.34 1.67 -13.29
C GLY A 100 -15.31 2.53 -12.05
N CYS A 101 -14.13 2.63 -11.47
CA CYS A 101 -13.84 3.48 -10.32
C CYS A 101 -12.46 4.10 -10.44
N VAL A 102 -12.21 5.09 -9.57
CA VAL A 102 -10.90 5.72 -9.40
C VAL A 102 -10.44 5.45 -7.99
N VAL A 103 -9.37 4.67 -7.84
CA VAL A 103 -8.75 4.38 -6.56
C VAL A 103 -7.77 5.50 -6.23
N PRO A 104 -7.98 6.26 -5.13
CA PRO A 104 -7.11 7.37 -4.79
C PRO A 104 -5.68 6.92 -4.47
N GLN A 105 -4.73 7.81 -4.71
CA GLN A 105 -3.34 7.62 -4.31
C GLN A 105 -3.25 7.19 -2.84
N GLY A 106 -2.51 6.11 -2.58
CA GLY A 106 -2.23 5.59 -1.24
C GLY A 106 -3.35 4.76 -0.61
N ALA A 107 -4.52 4.65 -1.23
CA ALA A 107 -5.62 3.83 -0.70
C ALA A 107 -5.29 2.34 -0.77
N TRP A 108 -5.43 1.63 0.35
CA TRP A 108 -5.36 0.17 0.39
C TRP A 108 -6.57 -0.43 -0.28
N HIS A 109 -6.36 -1.33 -1.25
CA HIS A 109 -7.45 -1.92 -2.02
C HIS A 109 -7.13 -3.32 -2.51
N THR A 110 -8.18 -4.02 -2.92
CA THR A 110 -8.13 -5.34 -3.56
C THR A 110 -9.38 -5.56 -4.41
N VAL A 111 -9.39 -6.63 -5.22
CA VAL A 111 -10.49 -6.98 -6.11
C VAL A 111 -11.03 -8.35 -5.78
N GLU A 112 -12.36 -8.46 -5.67
CA GLU A 112 -13.11 -9.71 -5.66
C GLU A 112 -13.74 -9.94 -7.05
N VAL A 113 -13.49 -11.10 -7.64
CA VAL A 113 -13.98 -11.44 -8.98
C VAL A 113 -15.22 -12.31 -8.89
N LEU A 114 -16.38 -11.78 -9.29
CA LEU A 114 -17.67 -12.48 -9.22
C LEU A 114 -17.98 -13.29 -10.47
N GLU A 115 -17.60 -12.77 -11.65
CA GLU A 115 -17.72 -13.42 -12.95
C GLU A 115 -16.41 -13.27 -13.72
N PRO A 116 -16.13 -14.11 -14.74
CA PRO A 116 -14.96 -13.88 -15.61
C PRO A 116 -14.96 -12.46 -16.15
N SER A 117 -13.91 -11.70 -15.85
CA SER A 117 -13.86 -10.26 -16.04
C SER A 117 -12.60 -9.82 -16.73
N VAL A 118 -12.69 -8.75 -17.51
CA VAL A 118 -11.50 -8.02 -18.01
C VAL A 118 -11.60 -6.59 -17.56
N ILE A 119 -10.58 -6.15 -16.82
CA ILE A 119 -10.42 -4.76 -16.42
C ILE A 119 -9.32 -4.09 -17.28
N TYR A 120 -9.49 -2.80 -17.51
CA TYR A 120 -8.44 -1.90 -17.96
C TYR A 120 -7.96 -1.09 -16.76
N GLU A 121 -6.69 -1.20 -16.45
CA GLU A 121 -6.03 -0.44 -15.39
C GLU A 121 -5.08 0.59 -16.00
N ALA A 122 -5.15 1.82 -15.48
CA ALA A 122 -4.22 2.88 -15.86
C ALA A 122 -3.77 3.67 -14.62
N LYS A 123 -2.46 3.86 -14.50
CA LYS A 123 -1.83 4.68 -13.46
C LYS A 123 -0.49 5.24 -13.93
N ASP A 124 -0.09 6.33 -13.29
CA ASP A 124 1.22 6.91 -13.53
C ASP A 124 2.33 6.13 -12.82
N GLY A 125 3.54 6.29 -13.32
CA GLY A 125 4.73 5.62 -12.80
C GLY A 125 5.16 4.43 -13.65
N LYS A 126 6.45 4.17 -13.66
CA LYS A 126 7.03 3.05 -14.39
C LYS A 126 6.73 1.74 -13.69
N TYR A 127 6.34 0.72 -14.44
CA TYR A 127 6.02 -0.60 -13.89
C TYR A 127 7.16 -1.17 -13.06
N GLY A 128 6.88 -1.53 -11.81
CA GLY A 128 7.85 -2.06 -10.85
C GLY A 128 8.74 -1.00 -10.18
N GLU A 129 8.61 0.28 -10.56
CA GLU A 129 9.33 1.41 -9.97
C GLU A 129 8.38 2.48 -9.40
N ASP A 130 7.07 2.24 -9.45
CA ASP A 130 5.99 3.14 -9.02
C ASP A 130 5.76 3.16 -7.50
N GLY A 131 6.56 2.39 -6.74
CA GLY A 131 6.47 2.30 -5.29
C GLY A 131 5.27 1.49 -4.80
N SER A 132 4.58 0.75 -5.67
CA SER A 132 3.49 -0.13 -5.28
C SER A 132 3.94 -1.13 -4.21
N GLU A 133 3.11 -1.32 -3.18
CA GLU A 133 3.42 -2.20 -2.07
C GLU A 133 2.20 -3.02 -1.65
N THR A 134 2.43 -4.26 -1.22
CA THR A 134 1.38 -5.09 -0.63
C THR A 134 1.26 -4.82 0.87
N PHE A 135 0.05 -5.02 1.41
CA PHE A 135 -0.23 -4.82 2.83
C PHE A 135 0.65 -5.70 3.72
N ASP A 136 0.86 -6.95 3.35
CA ASP A 136 1.72 -7.87 4.11
C ASP A 136 3.18 -7.41 4.12
N ALA A 137 3.71 -6.94 2.98
CA ALA A 137 5.06 -6.41 2.90
C ALA A 137 5.21 -5.11 3.72
N PHE A 138 4.20 -4.24 3.71
CA PHE A 138 4.15 -3.03 4.51
C PHE A 138 4.17 -3.36 6.01
N LYS A 139 3.28 -4.26 6.47
CA LYS A 139 3.23 -4.69 7.88
C LYS A 139 4.52 -5.38 8.34
N ALA A 140 5.14 -6.20 7.48
CA ALA A 140 6.43 -6.81 7.78
C ALA A 140 7.55 -5.78 7.93
N LYS A 141 7.55 -4.72 7.11
CA LYS A 141 8.49 -3.61 7.21
C LYS A 141 8.27 -2.79 8.49
N GLU A 142 7.01 -2.49 8.83
CA GLU A 142 6.68 -1.83 10.11
C GLU A 142 7.16 -2.64 11.31
N ALA A 143 6.92 -3.96 11.32
CA ALA A 143 7.37 -4.85 12.39
C ALA A 143 8.89 -4.82 12.55
N LYS A 144 9.64 -4.94 11.44
CA LYS A 144 11.11 -4.84 11.45
C LYS A 144 11.59 -3.48 11.97
N ASN A 145 10.95 -2.39 11.54
CA ASN A 145 11.30 -1.05 12.01
C ASN A 145 11.06 -0.90 13.51
N ARG A 146 9.97 -1.47 14.04
CA ARG A 146 9.68 -1.50 15.49
C ARG A 146 10.71 -2.33 16.25
N GLU A 147 11.08 -3.51 15.75
CA GLU A 147 12.12 -4.34 16.33
C GLU A 147 13.49 -3.64 16.35
N GLN A 148 13.87 -2.99 15.24
CA GLN A 148 15.11 -2.23 15.14
C GLN A 148 15.10 -1.02 16.06
N ALA A 149 14.00 -0.27 16.13
CA ALA A 149 13.84 0.84 17.07
C ALA A 149 13.95 0.35 18.51
N SER A 150 13.27 -0.77 18.84
CA SER A 150 13.34 -1.39 20.17
C SER A 150 14.73 -1.90 20.50
N ALA A 151 15.45 -2.53 19.55
CA ALA A 151 16.82 -2.98 19.74
C ALA A 151 17.80 -1.81 19.87
N THR A 152 17.67 -0.77 19.08
CA THR A 152 18.45 0.47 19.20
C THR A 152 18.21 1.14 20.54
N PHE A 153 16.95 1.17 20.97
CA PHE A 153 16.52 1.67 22.28
C PHE A 153 17.09 0.83 23.43
N SER A 154 17.01 -0.51 23.34
CA SER A 154 17.57 -1.44 24.32
C SER A 154 19.10 -1.32 24.42
N ASN A 155 19.78 -1.12 23.30
CA ASN A 155 21.23 -0.89 23.28
C ASN A 155 21.64 0.51 23.78
N SER A 156 20.75 1.49 23.72
CA SER A 156 20.94 2.85 24.25
C SER A 156 20.48 3.00 25.69
N LEU A 157 19.82 2.01 26.29
CA LEU A 157 19.42 1.97 27.70
C LEU A 157 20.62 2.02 28.66
N GLY A 158 21.86 1.85 28.18
CA GLY A 158 23.08 2.15 28.93
C GLY A 158 23.26 3.64 29.29
N ASP A 159 22.50 4.56 28.64
CA ASP A 159 22.57 5.99 28.91
C ASP A 159 21.16 6.62 28.89
N LEU A 160 20.37 6.30 29.93
CA LEU A 160 19.03 6.83 30.13
C LEU A 160 19.00 8.37 30.08
N LYS A 161 20.06 9.02 30.56
CA LYS A 161 20.22 10.47 30.50
C LYS A 161 20.16 10.98 29.06
N LYS A 162 20.94 10.41 28.15
CA LYS A 162 20.96 10.83 26.73
C LYS A 162 19.62 10.64 26.05
N ASN A 163 18.92 9.55 26.39
CA ASN A 163 17.59 9.28 25.85
C ASN A 163 16.57 10.32 26.31
N ILE A 164 16.64 10.71 27.59
CA ILE A 164 15.81 11.77 28.16
C ILE A 164 16.14 13.12 27.49
N GLU A 165 17.42 13.49 27.40
CA GLU A 165 17.87 14.72 26.74
C GLU A 165 17.44 14.80 25.29
N TYR A 166 17.53 13.69 24.54
CA TYR A 166 17.09 13.60 23.17
C TYR A 166 15.57 13.82 23.03
N LEU A 167 14.76 13.16 23.88
CA LEU A 167 13.31 13.32 23.88
C LEU A 167 12.90 14.76 24.20
N ILE A 168 13.53 15.36 25.21
CA ILE A 168 13.31 16.77 25.60
C ILE A 168 13.65 17.70 24.41
N GLY A 169 14.76 17.44 23.71
CA GLY A 169 15.17 18.22 22.55
C GLY A 169 14.16 18.15 21.42
N MET A 170 13.64 16.96 21.11
CA MET A 170 12.62 16.74 20.09
C MET A 170 11.32 17.48 20.41
N GLU A 171 10.82 17.37 21.64
CA GLU A 171 9.56 18.01 22.04
C GLU A 171 9.67 19.55 22.05
N ARG A 172 10.81 20.08 22.43
CA ARG A 172 11.07 21.54 22.37
C ARG A 172 11.12 22.05 20.93
N GLN A 173 11.72 21.28 20.01
CA GLN A 173 11.77 21.65 18.60
C GLN A 173 10.39 21.60 17.92
N SER A 174 9.54 20.68 18.34
CA SER A 174 8.17 20.57 17.82
C SER A 174 7.22 21.64 18.37
N GLY A 175 7.61 22.37 19.43
CA GLY A 175 6.77 23.35 20.12
C GLY A 175 5.55 22.72 20.84
N SER A 176 5.56 21.41 21.05
CA SER A 176 4.41 20.68 21.59
C SER A 176 4.28 20.77 23.10
N MET A 177 5.37 21.06 23.84
CA MET A 177 5.33 21.18 25.31
C MET A 177 6.36 22.16 25.85
N ASP A 178 5.93 23.08 26.71
CA ASP A 178 6.82 23.99 27.45
C ASP A 178 7.54 23.27 28.62
N VAL A 179 6.88 22.26 29.22
CA VAL A 179 7.39 21.48 30.33
C VAL A 179 7.16 19.99 30.07
N ILE A 180 8.23 19.22 30.09
CA ILE A 180 8.18 17.77 29.88
C ILE A 180 8.17 17.06 31.25
N SER A 181 7.07 16.37 31.56
CA SER A 181 6.94 15.69 32.86
C SER A 181 7.67 14.34 32.87
N PRO A 182 8.21 13.90 34.03
CA PRO A 182 8.80 12.58 34.19
C PRO A 182 7.86 11.43 33.79
N LEU A 183 6.56 11.60 34.05
CA LEU A 183 5.53 10.61 33.66
C LEU A 183 5.41 10.48 32.13
N TYR A 184 5.47 11.60 31.40
CA TYR A 184 5.48 11.58 29.93
C TYR A 184 6.72 10.83 29.41
N VAL A 185 7.90 11.20 29.92
CA VAL A 185 9.17 10.55 29.56
C VAL A 185 9.16 9.06 29.88
N SER A 186 8.67 8.68 31.06
CA SER A 186 8.50 7.28 31.48
C SER A 186 7.66 6.48 30.46
N ARG A 187 6.54 7.02 30.02
CA ARG A 187 5.67 6.39 29.03
C ARG A 187 6.33 6.27 27.66
N MET A 188 7.00 7.32 27.23
CA MET A 188 7.68 7.35 25.93
C MET A 188 8.88 6.41 25.86
N LEU A 189 9.65 6.35 26.96
CA LEU A 189 10.86 5.52 27.06
C LEU A 189 10.61 4.11 27.60
N ASN A 190 9.39 3.81 28.05
CA ASN A 190 9.02 2.55 28.73
C ASN A 190 9.97 2.20 29.89
N VAL A 191 10.29 3.20 30.71
CA VAL A 191 11.16 3.10 31.89
C VAL A 191 10.35 3.48 33.14
N PRO A 192 10.56 2.85 34.32
CA PRO A 192 9.87 3.23 35.53
C PRO A 192 9.99 4.73 35.82
N VAL A 193 8.88 5.36 36.25
CA VAL A 193 8.82 6.81 36.44
C VAL A 193 9.80 7.26 37.52
N GLU A 194 10.00 6.47 38.55
CA GLU A 194 10.93 6.73 39.67
C GLU A 194 12.39 6.83 39.19
N GLU A 195 12.76 5.99 38.22
CA GLU A 195 14.10 6.01 37.61
C GLU A 195 14.28 7.22 36.72
N VAL A 196 13.25 7.56 35.92
CA VAL A 196 13.26 8.79 35.08
C VAL A 196 13.37 10.02 35.96
N GLU A 197 12.56 10.13 37.05
CA GLU A 197 12.61 11.24 38.00
C GLU A 197 14.00 11.40 38.64
N ARG A 198 14.60 10.28 39.05
CA ARG A 198 15.95 10.29 39.60
C ARG A 198 16.96 10.88 38.62
N VAL A 199 16.99 10.35 37.40
CA VAL A 199 17.94 10.80 36.36
C VAL A 199 17.69 12.26 35.95
N MET A 200 16.42 12.68 35.81
CA MET A 200 16.10 14.08 35.49
C MET A 200 16.53 15.05 36.61
N LYS A 201 16.32 14.71 37.88
CA LYS A 201 16.77 15.51 39.01
C LYS A 201 18.30 15.58 39.14
N GLU A 202 18.98 14.43 39.01
CA GLU A 202 20.44 14.36 39.09
C GLU A 202 21.15 15.18 37.99
N ASN A 203 20.48 15.42 36.89
CA ASN A 203 21.03 16.12 35.71
C ASN A 203 20.38 17.50 35.46
N ASN A 204 19.58 18.02 36.39
CA ASN A 204 18.90 19.32 36.29
C ASN A 204 18.06 19.47 34.99
N LEU A 205 17.34 18.42 34.64
CA LEU A 205 16.46 18.41 33.46
C LEU A 205 15.01 18.80 33.85
N ILE A 206 14.71 18.85 35.13
CA ILE A 206 13.47 19.35 35.77
C ILE A 206 13.81 20.25 36.93
#